data_435cf5ad5ecd6e8fef7552125cb2d6d7
#
_entry.id   435cf5ad5ecd6e8fef7552125cb2d6d7
#
_cell.length_a   1.000
_cell.length_b   1.000
_cell.length_c   1.000
_cell.angle_alpha   90.00
_cell.angle_beta   90.00
_cell.angle_gamma   90.00
#
_symmetry.space_group_name_H-M   'P 1'
#
loop_
_entity.id
_entity.type
_entity.pdbx_description
1 polymer ?
#
loop_
_entity_poly.entity_id
_entity_poly.type
_entity_poly.pdbx_seq_one_letter_code
_entity_poly.pdbx_strand_id
1 'polypeptide(L)'
;MVISTLAYTIPRGMVIVWVLAFAARLLFILFVAFSKSRLAQRAWPLTNVHTLDPANFLRLCAWALFALLAGMTVFARQHGFSMHIVLFLGWSTCASILLIPLCHLPLNFPTWLDPRWHDSVRKGLVDELGNLLPRGGTLRTTTELTLGGSQKREFSTRISLPLGWQRIEEMPSYLTPAPLAPVVLVAQGPMDYKNLRPSTLSVCATPAGSEQRLPLGTLSEAISRQIPGWFTLDEITQSKPKASLMCTGTYTDEGVSLTAIQWSWVEKLDSSTFVRITATATTTTRMFPEHFKDMGKMVTKISVAS
;
A
#
# COMPACT_ATOMS: atom_id res chain seq x y z
N MET A 1 54.66 1.03 10.11
CA MET A 1 55.66 1.37 9.09
C MET A 1 55.16 1.16 7.65
N VAL A 2 54.33 0.17 7.33
CA VAL A 2 53.83 -0.09 5.95
C VAL A 2 52.85 0.98 5.48
N ILE A 3 52.00 1.55 6.36
CA ILE A 3 50.98 2.56 6.01
C ILE A 3 51.62 3.92 5.63
N SER A 4 52.81 4.24 6.20
CA SER A 4 53.50 5.50 5.90
C SER A 4 54.17 5.48 4.51
N THR A 5 54.54 4.34 3.99
CA THR A 5 55.19 4.20 2.67
C THR A 5 54.15 4.25 1.52
N LEU A 6 52.95 3.76 1.72
CA LEU A 6 51.87 3.82 0.74
C LEU A 6 51.36 5.26 0.52
N ALA A 7 51.37 6.10 1.57
CA ALA A 7 50.91 7.50 1.48
C ALA A 7 51.83 8.38 0.62
N TYR A 8 53.12 8.00 0.42
CA TYR A 8 54.08 8.76 -0.39
C TYR A 8 54.01 8.49 -1.89
N THR A 9 53.37 7.40 -2.31
CA THR A 9 53.32 6.98 -3.73
C THR A 9 52.09 7.46 -4.47
N ILE A 10 51.06 7.94 -3.78
CA ILE A 10 49.83 8.39 -4.45
C ILE A 10 49.97 9.87 -4.86
N PRO A 11 49.84 10.20 -6.16
CA PRO A 11 49.91 11.58 -6.61
C PRO A 11 48.84 12.42 -5.88
N ARG A 12 49.22 13.58 -5.34
CA ARG A 12 48.33 14.48 -4.57
C ARG A 12 47.00 14.75 -5.27
N GLY A 13 47.02 14.93 -6.60
CA GLY A 13 45.82 15.13 -7.40
C GLY A 13 44.86 13.95 -7.39
N MET A 14 45.36 12.71 -7.31
CA MET A 14 44.51 11.52 -7.25
C MET A 14 43.69 11.44 -5.96
N VAL A 15 44.26 11.82 -4.80
CA VAL A 15 43.54 11.80 -3.53
C VAL A 15 42.37 12.77 -3.56
N ILE A 16 42.52 13.96 -4.12
CA ILE A 16 41.48 14.96 -4.28
C ILE A 16 40.34 14.40 -5.15
N VAL A 17 40.71 13.84 -6.31
CA VAL A 17 39.73 13.27 -7.25
C VAL A 17 38.91 12.14 -6.59
N TRP A 18 39.61 11.26 -5.83
CA TRP A 18 38.94 10.17 -5.10
C TRP A 18 37.99 10.68 -4.02
N VAL A 19 38.41 11.66 -3.20
CA VAL A 19 37.54 12.24 -2.16
C VAL A 19 36.32 12.92 -2.77
N LEU A 20 36.51 13.72 -3.83
CA LEU A 20 35.41 14.38 -4.51
C LEU A 20 34.45 13.39 -5.18
N ALA A 21 34.95 12.36 -5.86
CA ALA A 21 34.16 11.33 -6.48
C ALA A 21 33.37 10.54 -5.44
N PHE A 22 33.96 10.24 -4.29
CA PHE A 22 33.29 9.51 -3.21
C PHE A 22 32.25 10.38 -2.54
N ALA A 23 32.52 11.64 -2.27
CA ALA A 23 31.57 12.60 -1.73
C ALA A 23 30.36 12.78 -2.69
N ALA A 24 30.63 12.96 -3.97
CA ALA A 24 29.58 13.08 -4.99
C ALA A 24 28.70 11.82 -5.06
N ARG A 25 29.31 10.64 -4.98
CA ARG A 25 28.57 9.36 -4.97
C ARG A 25 27.71 9.22 -3.71
N LEU A 26 28.22 9.58 -2.54
CA LEU A 26 27.46 9.55 -1.29
C LEU A 26 26.27 10.51 -1.35
N LEU A 27 26.50 11.76 -1.77
CA LEU A 27 25.45 12.75 -1.93
C LEU A 27 24.40 12.30 -2.95
N PHE A 28 24.81 11.66 -4.03
CA PHE A 28 23.92 11.10 -5.03
C PHE A 28 23.06 9.97 -4.44
N ILE A 29 23.64 9.05 -3.67
CA ILE A 29 22.90 7.97 -2.98
C ILE A 29 21.90 8.56 -2.00
N LEU A 30 22.28 9.52 -1.16
CA LEU A 30 21.39 10.21 -0.23
C LEU A 30 20.29 10.96 -0.95
N PHE A 31 20.61 11.67 -2.04
CA PHE A 31 19.63 12.34 -2.88
C PHE A 31 18.60 11.35 -3.44
N VAL A 32 19.07 10.24 -4.01
CA VAL A 32 18.17 9.21 -4.57
C VAL A 32 17.32 8.54 -3.49
N ALA A 33 17.90 8.28 -2.32
CA ALA A 33 17.19 7.64 -1.21
C ALA A 33 16.07 8.53 -0.62
N PHE A 34 16.32 9.83 -0.45
CA PHE A 34 15.44 10.72 0.33
C PHE A 34 14.72 11.79 -0.49
N SER A 35 15.12 12.06 -1.74
CA SER A 35 14.47 13.08 -2.57
C SER A 35 13.18 12.57 -3.19
N LYS A 36 12.14 13.43 -3.20
CA LYS A 36 10.86 13.19 -3.89
C LYS A 36 10.91 13.55 -5.39
N SER A 37 12.06 13.96 -5.93
CA SER A 37 12.17 14.44 -7.31
C SER A 37 11.99 13.33 -8.35
N ARG A 38 11.54 13.70 -9.56
CA ARG A 38 11.42 12.75 -10.70
C ARG A 38 12.77 12.15 -11.10
N LEU A 39 13.88 12.91 -10.92
CA LEU A 39 15.23 12.43 -11.17
C LEU A 39 15.63 11.32 -10.20
N ALA A 40 15.34 11.50 -8.90
CA ALA A 40 15.59 10.47 -7.90
C ALA A 40 14.79 9.19 -8.21
N GLN A 41 13.53 9.32 -8.63
CA GLN A 41 12.71 8.16 -9.03
C GLN A 41 13.30 7.39 -10.20
N ARG A 42 13.84 8.08 -11.21
CA ARG A 42 14.48 7.43 -12.37
C ARG A 42 15.84 6.80 -12.02
N ALA A 43 16.58 7.41 -11.11
CA ALA A 43 17.89 6.92 -10.68
C ALA A 43 17.78 5.79 -9.64
N TRP A 44 16.64 5.62 -8.98
CA TRP A 44 16.43 4.63 -7.91
C TRP A 44 16.81 3.20 -8.30
N PRO A 45 16.38 2.64 -9.45
CA PRO A 45 16.78 1.29 -9.86
C PRO A 45 18.28 1.14 -10.11
N LEU A 46 18.99 2.23 -10.45
CA LEU A 46 20.40 2.21 -10.78
C LEU A 46 21.32 2.14 -9.55
N THR A 47 20.81 2.49 -8.37
CA THR A 47 21.61 2.57 -7.15
C THR A 47 21.64 1.29 -6.33
N ASN A 48 20.77 0.30 -6.64
CA ASN A 48 20.56 -0.91 -5.84
C ASN A 48 20.22 -0.65 -4.34
N VAL A 49 19.97 0.60 -3.95
CA VAL A 49 19.61 0.98 -2.57
C VAL A 49 18.30 0.32 -2.15
N HIS A 50 17.40 0.06 -3.10
CA HIS A 50 16.12 -0.61 -2.87
C HIS A 50 16.25 -2.06 -2.37
N THR A 51 17.40 -2.69 -2.53
CA THR A 51 17.67 -4.06 -2.03
C THR A 51 18.22 -4.05 -0.61
N LEU A 52 18.65 -2.89 -0.11
CA LEU A 52 19.22 -2.76 1.22
C LEU A 52 18.11 -2.57 2.26
N ASP A 53 18.19 -3.33 3.33
CA ASP A 53 17.42 -3.04 4.53
C ASP A 53 17.96 -1.78 5.24
N PRO A 54 17.20 -1.16 6.17
CA PRO A 54 17.63 0.07 6.84
C PRO A 54 18.98 -0.06 7.54
N ALA A 55 19.26 -1.21 8.15
CA ALA A 55 20.52 -1.44 8.87
C ALA A 55 21.70 -1.49 7.90
N ASN A 56 21.57 -2.19 6.78
CA ASN A 56 22.61 -2.25 5.75
C ASN A 56 22.83 -0.91 5.07
N PHE A 57 21.76 -0.13 4.86
CA PHE A 57 21.87 1.22 4.33
C PHE A 57 22.67 2.13 5.29
N LEU A 58 22.36 2.11 6.58
CA LEU A 58 23.09 2.88 7.60
C LEU A 58 24.55 2.44 7.74
N ARG A 59 24.82 1.13 7.68
CA ARG A 59 26.20 0.59 7.63
C ARG A 59 26.97 1.16 6.45
N LEU A 60 26.35 1.15 5.26
CA LEU A 60 26.96 1.72 4.07
C LEU A 60 27.28 3.20 4.26
N CYS A 61 26.35 3.97 4.82
CA CYS A 61 26.56 5.40 5.11
C CYS A 61 27.68 5.63 6.15
N ALA A 62 27.74 4.81 7.21
CA ALA A 62 28.78 4.90 8.23
C ALA A 62 30.18 4.61 7.65
N TRP A 63 30.32 3.55 6.86
CA TRP A 63 31.56 3.24 6.16
C TRP A 63 31.97 4.33 5.15
N ALA A 64 30.99 4.87 4.44
CA ALA A 64 31.20 5.97 3.51
C ALA A 64 31.68 7.24 4.20
N LEU A 65 31.04 7.58 5.33
CA LEU A 65 31.47 8.72 6.15
C LEU A 65 32.89 8.54 6.69
N PHE A 66 33.21 7.36 7.22
CA PHE A 66 34.57 7.03 7.69
C PHE A 66 35.58 7.21 6.58
N ALA A 67 35.39 6.63 5.39
CA ALA A 67 36.29 6.71 4.28
C ALA A 67 36.50 8.17 3.81
N LEU A 68 35.43 8.98 3.79
CA LEU A 68 35.48 10.39 3.44
C LEU A 68 36.31 11.18 4.44
N LEU A 69 36.07 11.03 5.75
CA LEU A 69 36.77 11.75 6.79
C LEU A 69 38.25 11.34 6.85
N ALA A 70 38.55 10.05 6.69
CA ALA A 70 39.93 9.55 6.61
C ALA A 70 40.66 10.15 5.40
N GLY A 71 40.02 10.17 4.24
CA GLY A 71 40.57 10.81 3.03
C GLY A 71 40.84 12.31 3.22
N MET A 72 39.89 13.03 3.83
CA MET A 72 40.04 14.45 4.14
C MET A 72 41.18 14.72 5.16
N THR A 73 41.37 13.85 6.15
CA THR A 73 42.45 13.96 7.14
C THR A 73 43.80 13.82 6.46
N VAL A 74 43.97 12.81 5.58
CA VAL A 74 45.18 12.60 4.80
C VAL A 74 45.47 13.80 3.89
N PHE A 75 44.44 14.27 3.19
CA PHE A 75 44.53 15.44 2.31
C PHE A 75 44.94 16.70 3.07
N ALA A 76 44.31 17.02 4.20
CA ALA A 76 44.60 18.18 5.00
C ALA A 76 46.06 18.14 5.51
N ARG A 77 46.53 16.96 5.93
CA ARG A 77 47.92 16.76 6.35
C ARG A 77 48.94 16.98 5.21
N GLN A 78 48.63 16.46 4.02
CA GLN A 78 49.53 16.59 2.85
C GLN A 78 49.63 18.02 2.33
N HIS A 79 48.57 18.82 2.47
CA HIS A 79 48.49 20.19 1.98
C HIS A 79 48.88 21.24 3.01
N GLY A 80 49.40 20.83 4.18
CA GLY A 80 49.88 21.75 5.20
C GLY A 80 48.78 22.59 5.86
N PHE A 81 47.56 22.09 5.92
CA PHE A 81 46.49 22.74 6.69
C PHE A 81 46.91 22.85 8.16
N SER A 82 46.29 23.82 8.86
CA SER A 82 46.60 24.04 10.27
C SER A 82 46.41 22.75 11.09
N MET A 83 47.27 22.55 12.08
CA MET A 83 47.24 21.36 12.93
C MET A 83 45.90 21.15 13.60
N HIS A 84 45.17 22.23 13.90
CA HIS A 84 43.81 22.17 14.47
C HIS A 84 42.80 21.50 13.52
N ILE A 85 42.85 21.81 12.21
CA ILE A 85 42.00 21.18 11.20
C ILE A 85 42.33 19.69 11.06
N VAL A 86 43.62 19.35 11.02
CA VAL A 86 44.05 17.95 10.91
C VAL A 86 43.62 17.15 12.14
N LEU A 87 43.77 17.71 13.34
CA LEU A 87 43.31 17.06 14.58
C LEU A 87 41.79 16.92 14.61
N PHE A 88 41.03 17.95 14.23
CA PHE A 88 39.58 17.89 14.17
C PHE A 88 39.09 16.78 13.23
N LEU A 89 39.62 16.71 12.01
CA LEU A 89 39.29 15.66 11.05
C LEU A 89 39.73 14.28 11.55
N GLY A 90 40.90 14.18 12.20
CA GLY A 90 41.35 12.93 12.80
C GLY A 90 40.40 12.42 13.90
N TRP A 91 40.00 13.31 14.84
CA TRP A 91 39.02 12.97 15.86
C TRP A 91 37.65 12.59 15.27
N SER A 92 37.18 13.32 14.24
CA SER A 92 35.94 13.00 13.53
C SER A 92 36.03 11.63 12.85
N THR A 93 37.18 11.28 12.28
CA THR A 93 37.44 9.95 11.71
C THR A 93 37.36 8.86 12.78
N CYS A 94 38.02 9.08 13.94
CA CYS A 94 37.95 8.15 15.07
C CYS A 94 36.51 8.00 15.60
N ALA A 95 35.78 9.09 15.72
CA ALA A 95 34.37 9.05 16.13
C ALA A 95 33.48 8.28 15.14
N SER A 96 33.75 8.42 13.83
CA SER A 96 32.98 7.69 12.80
C SER A 96 33.23 6.18 12.85
N ILE A 97 34.39 5.70 13.31
CA ILE A 97 34.64 4.27 13.55
C ILE A 97 33.67 3.73 14.61
N LEU A 98 33.37 4.51 15.64
CA LEU A 98 32.44 4.09 16.71
C LEU A 98 30.98 3.96 16.23
N LEU A 99 30.61 4.69 15.16
CA LEU A 99 29.28 4.56 14.56
C LEU A 99 29.06 3.22 13.85
N ILE A 100 30.13 2.62 13.33
CA ILE A 100 30.04 1.34 12.59
C ILE A 100 29.47 0.23 13.46
N PRO A 101 30.02 -0.08 14.66
CA PRO A 101 29.44 -1.11 15.52
C PRO A 101 28.03 -0.73 16.02
N LEU A 102 27.73 0.55 16.24
CA LEU A 102 26.38 1.00 16.60
C LEU A 102 25.35 0.66 15.53
N CYS A 103 25.73 0.77 14.25
CA CYS A 103 24.86 0.37 13.13
C CYS A 103 24.67 -1.17 13.03
N HIS A 104 25.41 -1.97 13.78
CA HIS A 104 25.25 -3.42 13.86
C HIS A 104 24.34 -3.86 15.03
N LEU A 105 23.98 -2.96 15.94
CA LEU A 105 23.03 -3.26 16.99
C LEU A 105 21.62 -3.44 16.39
N PRO A 106 20.77 -4.32 16.98
CA PRO A 106 19.38 -4.49 16.56
C PRO A 106 18.53 -3.30 17.05
N LEU A 107 18.77 -2.13 16.48
CA LEU A 107 18.02 -0.91 16.81
C LEU A 107 16.79 -0.82 15.90
N ASN A 108 15.64 -0.49 16.50
CA ASN A 108 14.45 -0.11 15.75
C ASN A 108 14.65 1.30 15.21
N PHE A 109 15.03 1.38 13.94
CA PHE A 109 15.21 2.67 13.28
C PHE A 109 13.86 3.31 12.97
N PRO A 110 13.75 4.65 13.11
CA PRO A 110 12.57 5.37 12.66
C PRO A 110 12.32 5.13 11.17
N THR A 111 11.04 4.99 10.79
CA THR A 111 10.62 4.68 9.40
C THR A 111 11.14 5.69 8.38
N TRP A 112 11.31 6.95 8.77
CA TRP A 112 11.84 7.99 7.87
C TRP A 112 13.33 7.78 7.49
N LEU A 113 14.08 6.93 8.20
CA LEU A 113 15.43 6.51 7.82
C LEU A 113 15.45 5.30 6.86
N ASP A 114 14.31 4.64 6.61
CA ASP A 114 14.24 3.52 5.68
C ASP A 114 14.08 4.02 4.23
N PRO A 115 15.08 3.78 3.36
CA PRO A 115 14.95 4.13 1.95
C PRO A 115 13.76 3.49 1.25
N ARG A 116 13.35 2.29 1.67
CA ARG A 116 12.20 1.57 1.13
C ARG A 116 10.90 2.27 1.48
N TRP A 117 10.81 2.87 2.68
CA TRP A 117 9.68 3.70 3.07
C TRP A 117 9.55 4.92 2.14
N HIS A 118 10.67 5.63 1.86
CA HIS A 118 10.66 6.75 0.92
C HIS A 118 10.27 6.35 -0.50
N ASP A 119 10.71 5.17 -0.97
CA ASP A 119 10.27 4.63 -2.25
C ASP A 119 8.77 4.33 -2.24
N SER A 120 8.26 3.76 -1.15
CA SER A 120 6.84 3.49 -0.97
C SER A 120 5.99 4.77 -0.95
N VAL A 121 6.46 5.84 -0.26
CA VAL A 121 5.81 7.16 -0.30
C VAL A 121 5.77 7.72 -1.72
N ARG A 122 6.89 7.62 -2.47
CA ARG A 122 6.94 8.09 -3.87
C ARG A 122 5.98 7.35 -4.78
N LYS A 123 5.78 6.06 -4.55
CA LYS A 123 4.86 5.21 -5.30
C LYS A 123 3.40 5.32 -4.84
N GLY A 124 3.13 6.10 -3.81
CA GLY A 124 1.80 6.19 -3.22
C GLY A 124 1.37 4.90 -2.51
N LEU A 125 2.33 4.14 -1.99
CA LEU A 125 2.10 2.86 -1.31
C LEU A 125 1.94 3.01 0.21
N VAL A 126 1.70 4.22 0.69
CA VAL A 126 1.52 4.53 2.11
C VAL A 126 0.21 5.27 2.33
N ASP A 127 -0.35 5.09 3.51
CA ASP A 127 -1.52 5.82 3.97
C ASP A 127 -1.18 7.24 4.48
N GLU A 128 -2.19 7.98 4.97
CA GLU A 128 -2.04 9.33 5.52
C GLU A 128 -1.10 9.38 6.74
N LEU A 129 -0.96 8.27 7.48
CA LEU A 129 -0.07 8.14 8.65
C LEU A 129 1.33 7.63 8.28
N GLY A 130 1.58 7.33 7.01
CA GLY A 130 2.85 6.81 6.52
C GLY A 130 3.05 5.30 6.69
N ASN A 131 2.00 4.53 7.02
CA ASN A 131 2.08 3.08 7.07
C ASN A 131 1.98 2.49 5.66
N LEU A 132 2.66 1.37 5.43
CA LEU A 132 2.57 0.67 4.15
C LEU A 132 1.15 0.16 3.93
N LEU A 133 0.58 0.50 2.78
CA LEU A 133 -0.71 -0.03 2.36
C LEU A 133 -0.64 -1.54 2.11
N PRO A 134 -1.70 -2.28 2.46
CA PRO A 134 -1.80 -3.69 2.13
C PRO A 134 -1.60 -3.92 0.62
N ARG A 135 -0.79 -4.90 0.27
CA ARG A 135 -0.67 -5.31 -1.13
C ARG A 135 -1.97 -5.98 -1.51
N GLY A 136 -2.69 -5.38 -2.44
CA GLY A 136 -3.81 -6.04 -3.07
C GLY A 136 -3.42 -7.41 -3.63
N GLY A 137 -4.34 -8.13 -4.19
CA GLY A 137 -4.06 -9.44 -4.75
C GLY A 137 -5.33 -10.12 -5.26
N THR A 138 -5.17 -11.30 -5.82
CA THR A 138 -6.31 -12.11 -6.23
C THR A 138 -6.69 -13.07 -5.11
N LEU A 139 -7.91 -12.92 -4.61
CA LEU A 139 -8.50 -13.82 -3.63
C LEU A 139 -9.41 -14.82 -4.31
N ARG A 140 -9.38 -16.04 -3.82
CA ARG A 140 -10.33 -17.09 -4.18
C ARG A 140 -10.97 -17.62 -2.91
N THR A 141 -12.30 -17.68 -2.89
CA THR A 141 -13.08 -18.16 -1.75
C THR A 141 -14.06 -19.21 -2.24
N THR A 142 -14.11 -20.34 -1.56
CA THR A 142 -15.14 -21.37 -1.81
C THR A 142 -16.26 -21.18 -0.81
N THR A 143 -17.48 -21.19 -1.28
CA THR A 143 -18.69 -20.98 -0.47
C THR A 143 -19.71 -22.04 -0.78
N GLU A 144 -20.35 -22.56 0.26
CA GLU A 144 -21.46 -23.50 0.16
C GLU A 144 -22.77 -22.73 0.11
N LEU A 145 -23.60 -22.99 -0.89
CA LEU A 145 -24.91 -22.39 -1.02
C LEU A 145 -25.99 -23.47 -0.92
N THR A 146 -26.97 -23.28 -0.06
CA THR A 146 -28.13 -24.15 0.04
C THR A 146 -29.18 -23.70 -1.01
N LEU A 147 -29.39 -24.53 -2.00
CA LEU A 147 -30.43 -24.36 -3.01
C LEU A 147 -31.77 -24.91 -2.48
N GLY A 148 -32.88 -24.55 -3.12
CA GLY A 148 -34.23 -24.98 -2.71
C GLY A 148 -34.32 -26.48 -2.37
N GLY A 149 -34.72 -26.78 -1.14
CA GLY A 149 -34.59 -28.11 -0.53
C GLY A 149 -33.28 -28.25 0.27
N SER A 150 -32.80 -29.41 0.50
CA SER A 150 -31.56 -29.66 1.26
C SER A 150 -30.30 -29.80 0.38
N GLN A 151 -30.40 -29.42 -0.90
CA GLN A 151 -29.24 -29.58 -1.81
C GLN A 151 -28.23 -28.46 -1.60
N LYS A 152 -27.05 -28.84 -1.13
CA LYS A 152 -25.90 -27.95 -0.99
C LYS A 152 -25.04 -27.99 -2.23
N ARG A 153 -24.61 -26.83 -2.67
CA ARG A 153 -23.66 -26.68 -3.80
C ARG A 153 -22.51 -25.77 -3.41
N GLU A 154 -21.32 -26.20 -3.74
CA GLU A 154 -20.12 -25.38 -3.62
C GLU A 154 -19.89 -24.59 -4.88
N PHE A 155 -19.47 -23.36 -4.73
CA PHE A 155 -18.97 -22.54 -5.81
C PHE A 155 -17.78 -21.70 -5.35
N SER A 156 -16.92 -21.38 -6.26
CA SER A 156 -15.77 -20.51 -5.97
C SER A 156 -15.99 -19.10 -6.50
N THR A 157 -15.68 -18.11 -5.65
CA THR A 157 -15.69 -16.71 -6.04
C THR A 157 -14.26 -16.21 -6.10
N ARG A 158 -13.92 -15.53 -7.19
CA ARG A 158 -12.62 -14.90 -7.37
C ARG A 158 -12.79 -13.39 -7.46
N ILE A 159 -12.00 -12.64 -6.71
CA ILE A 159 -11.95 -11.19 -6.74
C ILE A 159 -10.50 -10.70 -6.78
N SER A 160 -10.25 -9.61 -7.50
CA SER A 160 -8.96 -8.93 -7.50
C SER A 160 -9.06 -7.66 -6.67
N LEU A 161 -8.37 -7.63 -5.55
CA LEU A 161 -8.27 -6.47 -4.67
C LEU A 161 -7.15 -5.54 -5.15
N PRO A 162 -7.41 -4.24 -5.26
CA PRO A 162 -6.37 -3.25 -5.54
C PRO A 162 -5.48 -3.00 -4.32
N LEU A 163 -4.44 -2.22 -4.53
CA LEU A 163 -3.58 -1.74 -3.45
C LEU A 163 -4.40 -1.01 -2.38
N GLY A 164 -4.06 -1.22 -1.13
CA GLY A 164 -4.77 -0.66 0.03
C GLY A 164 -5.97 -1.48 0.48
N TRP A 165 -6.34 -2.54 -0.24
CA TRP A 165 -7.43 -3.43 0.12
C TRP A 165 -6.92 -4.79 0.58
N GLN A 166 -7.52 -5.33 1.64
CA GLN A 166 -7.22 -6.64 2.18
C GLN A 166 -8.51 -7.40 2.54
N ARG A 167 -8.42 -8.72 2.53
CA ARG A 167 -9.50 -9.58 3.04
C ARG A 167 -9.58 -9.45 4.55
N ILE A 168 -10.81 -9.48 5.07
CA ILE A 168 -11.09 -9.64 6.50
C ILE A 168 -11.73 -11.01 6.69
N GLU A 169 -11.24 -11.77 7.66
CA GLU A 169 -11.79 -13.10 7.98
C GLU A 169 -13.01 -13.01 8.87
N GLU A 170 -13.01 -12.06 9.81
CA GLU A 170 -14.13 -11.78 10.70
C GLU A 170 -14.94 -10.59 10.20
N MET A 171 -16.28 -10.71 10.28
CA MET A 171 -17.16 -9.63 9.88
C MET A 171 -17.09 -8.51 10.92
N PRO A 172 -16.67 -7.31 10.53
CA PRO A 172 -16.61 -6.20 11.47
C PRO A 172 -18.00 -5.76 11.91
N SER A 173 -18.15 -5.39 13.17
CA SER A 173 -19.42 -4.91 13.75
C SER A 173 -19.94 -3.61 13.09
N TYR A 174 -19.02 -2.85 12.48
CA TYR A 174 -19.35 -1.60 11.75
C TYR A 174 -19.80 -1.82 10.30
N LEU A 175 -19.91 -3.08 9.84
CA LEU A 175 -20.36 -3.35 8.48
C LEU A 175 -21.86 -3.07 8.39
N THR A 176 -22.19 -1.97 7.76
CA THR A 176 -23.59 -1.56 7.54
C THR A 176 -23.80 -1.38 6.02
N PRO A 177 -24.83 -1.98 5.42
CA PRO A 177 -25.83 -2.84 6.05
C PRO A 177 -25.26 -4.22 6.41
N ALA A 178 -25.75 -4.79 7.51
CA ALA A 178 -25.47 -6.18 7.82
C ALA A 178 -26.00 -7.06 6.68
N PRO A 179 -25.21 -7.96 6.11
CA PRO A 179 -25.65 -8.76 4.98
C PRO A 179 -26.77 -9.72 5.42
N LEU A 180 -27.89 -9.69 4.70
CA LEU A 180 -29.04 -10.61 4.91
C LEU A 180 -28.83 -12.00 4.29
N ALA A 181 -27.74 -12.21 3.59
CA ALA A 181 -27.42 -13.40 2.83
C ALA A 181 -26.06 -13.97 3.27
N PRO A 182 -25.77 -15.25 2.98
CA PRO A 182 -24.45 -15.80 3.22
C PRO A 182 -23.36 -14.92 2.61
N VAL A 183 -22.44 -14.46 3.47
CA VAL A 183 -21.31 -13.65 3.05
C VAL A 183 -20.26 -14.54 2.43
N VAL A 184 -19.91 -14.25 1.19
CA VAL A 184 -18.86 -14.95 0.44
C VAL A 184 -17.49 -14.35 0.76
N LEU A 185 -17.44 -13.02 0.89
CA LEU A 185 -16.20 -12.30 1.08
C LEU A 185 -16.47 -10.94 1.72
N VAL A 186 -15.59 -10.55 2.63
CA VAL A 186 -15.47 -9.16 3.12
C VAL A 186 -14.05 -8.68 2.87
N ALA A 187 -13.93 -7.47 2.32
CA ALA A 187 -12.66 -6.80 2.17
C ALA A 187 -12.72 -5.42 2.80
N GLN A 188 -11.62 -5.02 3.40
CA GLN A 188 -11.41 -3.69 3.97
C GLN A 188 -10.42 -2.94 3.10
N GLY A 189 -10.76 -1.70 2.79
CA GLY A 189 -9.94 -0.77 2.04
C GLY A 189 -9.31 0.30 2.92
N PRO A 190 -8.87 1.41 2.30
CA PRO A 190 -8.25 2.50 3.01
C PRO A 190 -9.13 3.07 4.13
N MET A 191 -8.44 3.49 5.21
CA MET A 191 -9.05 4.08 6.40
C MET A 191 -9.29 5.59 6.18
N ASP A 192 -10.46 6.07 6.53
CA ASP A 192 -10.68 7.50 6.78
C ASP A 192 -10.26 7.83 8.21
N TYR A 193 -9.04 8.31 8.38
CA TYR A 193 -8.49 8.61 9.71
C TYR A 193 -9.20 9.75 10.43
N LYS A 194 -9.89 10.63 9.69
CA LYS A 194 -10.68 11.71 10.30
C LYS A 194 -11.92 11.19 11.01
N ASN A 195 -12.56 10.18 10.42
CA ASN A 195 -13.79 9.60 10.93
C ASN A 195 -13.58 8.20 11.54
N LEU A 196 -12.36 7.68 11.53
CA LEU A 196 -11.98 6.34 12.01
C LEU A 196 -12.82 5.21 11.39
N ARG A 197 -13.16 5.38 10.10
CA ARG A 197 -13.97 4.43 9.33
C ARG A 197 -13.20 3.93 8.10
N PRO A 198 -13.00 2.63 7.95
CA PRO A 198 -12.43 2.08 6.73
C PRO A 198 -13.47 1.99 5.61
N SER A 199 -13.00 2.03 4.37
CA SER A 199 -13.80 1.59 3.24
C SER A 199 -14.01 0.08 3.31
N THR A 200 -15.20 -0.40 2.96
CA THR A 200 -15.53 -1.84 3.01
C THR A 200 -16.16 -2.31 1.70
N LEU A 201 -15.95 -3.58 1.38
CA LEU A 201 -16.66 -4.29 0.33
C LEU A 201 -17.12 -5.62 0.88
N SER A 202 -18.42 -5.86 0.86
CA SER A 202 -19.02 -7.17 1.14
C SER A 202 -19.59 -7.77 -0.13
N VAL A 203 -19.44 -9.08 -0.29
CA VAL A 203 -20.01 -9.85 -1.41
C VAL A 203 -20.86 -10.96 -0.81
N CYS A 204 -22.11 -10.99 -1.20
CA CYS A 204 -23.08 -12.00 -0.77
C CYS A 204 -23.58 -12.79 -1.98
N ALA A 205 -24.04 -14.00 -1.73
CA ALA A 205 -24.62 -14.87 -2.74
C ALA A 205 -25.93 -15.46 -2.26
N THR A 206 -26.95 -15.43 -3.12
CA THR A 206 -28.25 -16.06 -2.84
C THR A 206 -28.70 -16.88 -4.04
N PRO A 207 -29.45 -17.98 -3.82
CA PRO A 207 -30.10 -18.69 -4.92
C PRO A 207 -30.95 -17.74 -5.76
N ALA A 208 -30.90 -17.88 -7.07
CA ALA A 208 -31.83 -17.20 -7.99
C ALA A 208 -32.67 -18.22 -8.76
N GLY A 209 -33.96 -17.97 -8.85
CA GLY A 209 -34.88 -18.88 -9.56
C GLY A 209 -34.77 -18.79 -11.08
N SER A 210 -34.18 -17.72 -11.59
CA SER A 210 -34.04 -17.48 -13.03
C SER A 210 -32.96 -16.43 -13.28
N GLU A 211 -32.60 -16.28 -14.55
CA GLU A 211 -31.69 -15.22 -15.03
C GLU A 211 -32.31 -13.81 -15.00
N GLN A 212 -33.55 -13.70 -14.48
CA GLN A 212 -34.29 -12.46 -14.52
C GLN A 212 -33.64 -11.35 -13.69
N ARG A 213 -33.46 -10.20 -14.33
CA ARG A 213 -32.97 -8.97 -13.69
C ARG A 213 -33.98 -8.44 -12.67
N LEU A 214 -33.49 -7.81 -11.63
CA LEU A 214 -34.34 -7.06 -10.71
C LEU A 214 -34.89 -5.82 -11.41
N PRO A 215 -36.18 -5.49 -11.19
CA PRO A 215 -36.74 -4.21 -11.62
C PRO A 215 -36.02 -3.03 -10.94
N LEU A 216 -36.03 -1.87 -11.60
CA LEU A 216 -35.61 -0.61 -10.97
C LEU A 216 -36.47 -0.34 -9.73
N GLY A 217 -35.87 0.28 -8.73
CA GLY A 217 -36.51 0.53 -7.43
C GLY A 217 -36.28 -0.60 -6.41
N THR A 218 -36.00 -1.82 -6.86
CA THR A 218 -35.87 -2.98 -5.96
C THR A 218 -34.72 -2.88 -4.98
N LEU A 219 -33.54 -2.40 -5.41
CA LEU A 219 -32.39 -2.28 -4.51
C LEU A 219 -32.58 -1.12 -3.53
N SER A 220 -33.02 0.04 -4.00
CA SER A 220 -33.24 1.20 -3.15
C SER A 220 -34.33 0.92 -2.09
N GLU A 221 -35.37 0.23 -2.44
CA GLU A 221 -36.42 -0.18 -1.50
C GLU A 221 -35.92 -1.22 -0.48
N ALA A 222 -35.14 -2.21 -0.92
CA ALA A 222 -34.53 -3.20 -0.04
C ALA A 222 -33.54 -2.58 0.94
N ILE A 223 -32.69 -1.66 0.46
CA ILE A 223 -31.68 -0.99 1.30
C ILE A 223 -32.35 -0.04 2.29
N SER A 224 -33.34 0.73 1.87
CA SER A 224 -34.05 1.69 2.73
C SER A 224 -34.76 1.03 3.90
N ARG A 225 -35.20 -0.22 3.75
CA ARG A 225 -35.78 -1.02 4.84
C ARG A 225 -34.74 -1.49 5.85
N GLN A 226 -33.46 -1.57 5.46
CA GLN A 226 -32.36 -2.08 6.30
C GLN A 226 -31.58 -0.97 6.96
N ILE A 227 -31.43 0.17 6.30
CA ILE A 227 -30.61 1.29 6.75
C ILE A 227 -31.50 2.47 7.08
N PRO A 228 -31.69 2.80 8.37
CA PRO A 228 -32.39 4.01 8.76
C PRO A 228 -31.74 5.25 8.18
N GLY A 229 -32.53 6.14 7.63
CA GLY A 229 -32.03 7.39 7.04
C GLY A 229 -31.35 7.21 5.67
N TRP A 230 -31.49 6.07 5.02
CA TRP A 230 -31.04 5.88 3.65
C TRP A 230 -31.67 6.87 2.70
N PHE A 231 -30.84 7.55 1.92
CA PHE A 231 -31.26 8.44 0.84
C PHE A 231 -30.65 7.96 -0.47
N THR A 232 -31.48 7.47 -1.37
CA THR A 232 -31.06 7.01 -2.70
C THR A 232 -30.69 8.21 -3.55
N LEU A 233 -29.44 8.22 -4.06
CA LEU A 233 -28.93 9.21 -5.00
C LEU A 233 -29.24 8.80 -6.43
N ASP A 234 -29.03 7.51 -6.75
CA ASP A 234 -29.21 6.97 -8.09
C ASP A 234 -29.45 5.46 -8.05
N GLU A 235 -30.29 4.96 -8.97
CA GLU A 235 -30.47 3.54 -9.23
C GLU A 235 -30.57 3.31 -10.74
N ILE A 236 -29.57 2.62 -11.28
CA ILE A 236 -29.44 2.43 -12.73
C ILE A 236 -29.21 0.96 -13.09
N THR A 237 -29.66 0.61 -14.28
CA THR A 237 -29.32 -0.68 -14.90
C THR A 237 -28.07 -0.53 -15.76
N GLN A 238 -27.06 -1.31 -15.46
CA GLN A 238 -25.83 -1.37 -16.23
C GLN A 238 -25.81 -2.59 -17.14
N SER A 239 -25.38 -2.42 -18.40
CA SER A 239 -25.24 -3.53 -19.34
C SER A 239 -23.82 -4.08 -19.40
N LYS A 240 -22.81 -3.28 -19.03
CA LYS A 240 -21.38 -3.64 -19.07
C LYS A 240 -20.69 -3.27 -17.77
N PRO A 241 -19.67 -4.04 -17.32
CA PRO A 241 -19.20 -5.31 -17.89
C PRO A 241 -20.14 -6.49 -17.58
N LYS A 242 -21.05 -6.33 -16.62
CA LYS A 242 -22.07 -7.30 -16.25
C LYS A 242 -23.45 -6.63 -16.28
N ALA A 243 -24.46 -7.36 -16.73
CA ALA A 243 -25.82 -6.89 -16.66
C ALA A 243 -26.28 -6.83 -15.20
N SER A 244 -26.09 -5.69 -14.55
CA SER A 244 -26.34 -5.49 -13.13
C SER A 244 -27.29 -4.33 -12.88
N LEU A 245 -28.01 -4.41 -11.76
CA LEU A 245 -28.68 -3.26 -11.15
C LEU A 245 -27.69 -2.64 -10.16
N MET A 246 -27.51 -1.33 -10.18
CA MET A 246 -26.64 -0.58 -9.28
C MET A 246 -27.48 0.49 -8.57
N CYS A 247 -27.38 0.54 -7.26
CA CYS A 247 -28.00 1.57 -6.43
C CYS A 247 -26.91 2.28 -5.63
N THR A 248 -26.91 3.61 -5.66
CA THR A 248 -26.02 4.46 -4.87
C THR A 248 -26.85 5.32 -3.93
N GLY A 249 -26.42 5.43 -2.70
CA GLY A 249 -27.09 6.28 -1.73
C GLY A 249 -26.20 6.65 -0.56
N THR A 250 -26.74 7.50 0.30
CA THR A 250 -26.07 8.01 1.50
C THR A 250 -26.92 7.78 2.73
N TYR A 251 -26.26 7.68 3.87
CA TYR A 251 -26.87 7.57 5.20
C TYR A 251 -25.90 8.05 6.26
N THR A 252 -26.38 8.16 7.48
CA THR A 252 -25.54 8.55 8.63
C THR A 252 -25.51 7.41 9.64
N ASP A 253 -24.32 7.03 10.06
CA ASP A 253 -24.07 6.02 11.08
C ASP A 253 -23.16 6.59 12.15
N GLU A 254 -23.61 6.60 13.42
CA GLU A 254 -22.88 7.18 14.54
C GLU A 254 -22.36 8.61 14.28
N GLY A 255 -23.12 9.43 13.58
CA GLY A 255 -22.75 10.81 13.25
C GLY A 255 -21.80 10.95 12.06
N VAL A 256 -21.38 9.86 11.44
CA VAL A 256 -20.53 9.85 10.25
C VAL A 256 -21.38 9.69 9.00
N SER A 257 -21.20 10.60 8.02
CA SER A 257 -21.85 10.48 6.72
C SER A 257 -21.16 9.43 5.86
N LEU A 258 -21.91 8.44 5.45
CA LEU A 258 -21.46 7.30 4.64
C LEU A 258 -22.14 7.31 3.27
N THR A 259 -21.42 6.86 2.26
CA THR A 259 -21.95 6.58 0.93
C THR A 259 -21.74 5.11 0.62
N ALA A 260 -22.79 4.44 0.21
CA ALA A 260 -22.73 3.04 -0.21
C ALA A 260 -23.20 2.88 -1.64
N ILE A 261 -22.59 1.91 -2.32
CA ILE A 261 -23.04 1.44 -3.63
C ILE A 261 -23.28 -0.05 -3.51
N GLN A 262 -24.42 -0.46 -4.02
CA GLN A 262 -24.77 -1.87 -4.12
C GLN A 262 -24.98 -2.25 -5.59
N TRP A 263 -24.33 -3.33 -6.01
CA TRP A 263 -24.50 -3.96 -7.32
C TRP A 263 -25.17 -5.31 -7.11
N SER A 264 -26.11 -5.66 -7.97
CA SER A 264 -26.74 -6.97 -7.98
C SER A 264 -26.84 -7.50 -9.39
N TRP A 265 -26.38 -8.73 -9.61
CA TRP A 265 -26.47 -9.42 -10.89
C TRP A 265 -26.67 -10.90 -10.68
N VAL A 266 -27.04 -11.62 -11.74
CA VAL A 266 -27.21 -13.08 -11.72
C VAL A 266 -26.11 -13.72 -12.53
N GLU A 267 -25.48 -14.73 -11.95
CA GLU A 267 -24.49 -15.59 -12.60
C GLU A 267 -25.09 -17.00 -12.75
N LYS A 268 -24.81 -17.61 -13.88
CA LYS A 268 -25.17 -19.00 -14.15
C LYS A 268 -24.02 -19.90 -13.72
N LEU A 269 -24.28 -20.81 -12.78
CA LEU A 269 -23.29 -21.78 -12.31
C LEU A 269 -23.26 -23.02 -13.19
N ASP A 270 -24.44 -23.52 -13.58
CA ASP A 270 -24.60 -24.67 -14.47
C ASP A 270 -25.89 -24.52 -15.34
N SER A 271 -26.30 -25.56 -16.03
CA SER A 271 -27.46 -25.51 -16.94
C SER A 271 -28.76 -25.11 -16.26
N SER A 272 -28.91 -25.36 -14.97
CA SER A 272 -30.13 -25.16 -14.20
C SER A 272 -29.99 -24.26 -12.96
N THR A 273 -28.75 -23.96 -12.56
CA THR A 273 -28.49 -23.24 -11.30
C THR A 273 -28.06 -21.80 -11.57
N PHE A 274 -28.81 -20.88 -10.98
CA PHE A 274 -28.51 -19.46 -11.00
C PHE A 274 -28.25 -18.95 -9.60
N VAL A 275 -27.27 -18.07 -9.46
CA VAL A 275 -26.90 -17.43 -8.21
C VAL A 275 -26.92 -15.92 -8.40
N ARG A 276 -27.62 -15.23 -7.51
CA ARG A 276 -27.58 -13.77 -7.43
C ARG A 276 -26.40 -13.36 -6.56
N ILE A 277 -25.54 -12.57 -7.13
CA ILE A 277 -24.42 -11.94 -6.42
C ILE A 277 -24.80 -10.51 -6.10
N THR A 278 -24.64 -10.14 -4.84
CA THR A 278 -24.82 -8.77 -4.37
C THR A 278 -23.51 -8.29 -3.76
N ALA A 279 -22.92 -7.27 -4.34
CA ALA A 279 -21.72 -6.62 -3.84
C ALA A 279 -22.08 -5.24 -3.28
N THR A 280 -21.75 -4.99 -2.03
CA THR A 280 -22.00 -3.71 -1.37
C THR A 280 -20.65 -3.10 -0.95
N ALA A 281 -20.35 -1.93 -1.49
CA ALA A 281 -19.19 -1.14 -1.10
C ALA A 281 -19.64 0.09 -0.32
N THR A 282 -19.00 0.35 0.81
CA THR A 282 -19.32 1.49 1.69
C THR A 282 -18.04 2.24 2.02
N THR A 283 -18.10 3.56 2.05
CA THR A 283 -17.03 4.44 2.49
C THR A 283 -17.60 5.72 3.09
N THR A 284 -16.78 6.51 3.76
CA THR A 284 -17.23 7.86 4.16
C THR A 284 -17.53 8.70 2.92
N THR A 285 -18.54 9.56 3.00
CA THR A 285 -18.94 10.42 1.87
C THR A 285 -17.78 11.29 1.39
N ARG A 286 -16.88 11.67 2.30
CA ARG A 286 -15.66 12.43 1.98
C ARG A 286 -14.71 11.68 1.04
N MET A 287 -14.51 10.38 1.28
CA MET A 287 -13.57 9.55 0.50
C MET A 287 -14.20 8.90 -0.74
N PHE A 288 -15.51 9.01 -0.87
CA PHE A 288 -16.23 8.35 -1.96
C PHE A 288 -15.71 8.68 -3.36
N PRO A 289 -15.42 9.96 -3.73
CA PRO A 289 -14.95 10.28 -5.08
C PRO A 289 -13.62 9.61 -5.43
N GLU A 290 -12.75 9.40 -4.44
CA GLU A 290 -11.43 8.78 -4.64
C GLU A 290 -11.55 7.25 -4.80
N HIS A 291 -12.42 6.61 -4.01
CA HIS A 291 -12.52 5.16 -3.96
C HIS A 291 -13.56 4.56 -4.91
N PHE A 292 -14.50 5.36 -5.42
CA PHE A 292 -15.54 4.89 -6.34
C PHE A 292 -15.01 4.07 -7.52
N LYS A 293 -13.97 4.57 -8.18
CA LYS A 293 -13.36 3.90 -9.34
C LYS A 293 -12.76 2.54 -9.00
N ASP A 294 -12.13 2.42 -7.85
CA ASP A 294 -11.49 1.17 -7.43
C ASP A 294 -12.54 0.16 -6.95
N MET A 295 -13.59 0.60 -6.26
CA MET A 295 -14.75 -0.22 -5.92
C MET A 295 -15.40 -0.80 -7.18
N GLY A 296 -15.66 0.03 -8.19
CA GLY A 296 -16.20 -0.42 -9.48
C GLY A 296 -15.30 -1.44 -10.17
N LYS A 297 -13.99 -1.22 -10.20
CA LYS A 297 -13.03 -2.19 -10.76
C LYS A 297 -13.01 -3.52 -10.02
N MET A 298 -13.13 -3.52 -8.69
CA MET A 298 -13.22 -4.75 -7.90
C MET A 298 -14.44 -5.56 -8.28
N VAL A 299 -15.62 -4.91 -8.30
CA VAL A 299 -16.88 -5.58 -8.63
C VAL A 299 -16.89 -6.15 -10.04
N THR A 300 -16.35 -5.42 -11.01
CA THR A 300 -16.25 -5.90 -12.41
C THR A 300 -15.37 -7.15 -12.58
N LYS A 301 -14.43 -7.36 -11.66
CA LYS A 301 -13.50 -8.51 -11.65
C LYS A 301 -13.97 -9.67 -10.77
N ILE A 302 -15.14 -9.57 -10.14
CA ILE A 302 -15.73 -10.71 -9.44
C ILE A 302 -16.15 -11.74 -10.47
N SER A 303 -15.64 -12.93 -10.35
CA SER A 303 -16.06 -14.10 -11.16
C SER A 303 -16.47 -15.24 -10.24
N VAL A 304 -17.47 -15.98 -10.68
CA VAL A 304 -18.03 -17.14 -9.97
C VAL A 304 -17.88 -18.35 -10.87
N ALA A 305 -17.44 -19.47 -10.28
CA ALA A 305 -17.29 -20.75 -10.97
C ALA A 305 -17.77 -21.90 -10.07
N SER A 306 -18.43 -22.87 -10.66
CA SER A 306 -18.81 -24.16 -10.04
C SER A 306 -17.64 -25.08 -9.89
#